data_b9495199100fd2f31c7786a76012e299
#
_entry.id   b9495199100fd2f31c7786a76012e299
#
_cell.length_a   1.000
_cell.length_b   1.000
_cell.length_c   1.000
_cell.angle_alpha   90.00
_cell.angle_beta   90.00
_cell.angle_gamma   90.00
#
_symmetry.space_group_name_H-M   'P 1'
#
loop_
_entity.id
_entity.type
_entity.pdbx_description
1 polymer ?
#
loop_
_entity_poly.entity_id
_entity_poly.type
_entity_poly.pdbx_seq_one_letter_code
_entity_poly.pdbx_strand_id
1 'polypeptide(L)'
;MAETAFTEFGRLDIVVNNMGGTMPRPLLDTSPRFLEEAFRFNVSAGHALIRAAVPRMLEGDDPGGAIVSISSVMGHVAGRGYVGYGTVKGALEQYTRLASRDLAPRIRVNAIGVGSTATSALDIVMSSDELRTAMEDATPLRRLGHVDDIASAILYLVSPAGAYVTGKIIEVDGGLQSPNLEFPLPDL
;
A
#
# COMPACT_ATOMS: atom_id res chain seq x y z
N MET A 1 12.66 -2.56 15.05
CA MET A 1 12.80 -2.92 13.61
C MET A 1 13.92 -2.13 12.93
N ALA A 2 13.78 -0.83 12.68
CA ALA A 2 14.84 -0.04 12.00
C ALA A 2 16.19 -0.11 12.74
N GLU A 3 16.17 0.11 14.05
CA GLU A 3 17.37 -0.01 14.90
C GLU A 3 17.98 -1.41 14.86
N THR A 4 17.17 -2.46 14.94
CA THR A 4 17.62 -3.85 14.89
C THR A 4 18.31 -4.14 13.55
N ALA A 5 17.69 -3.73 12.43
CA ALA A 5 18.29 -3.93 11.12
C ALA A 5 19.62 -3.18 10.97
N PHE A 6 19.68 -1.92 11.42
CA PHE A 6 20.91 -1.14 11.38
C PHE A 6 22.02 -1.76 12.25
N THR A 7 21.69 -2.20 13.45
CA THR A 7 22.66 -2.84 14.35
C THR A 7 23.20 -4.16 13.80
N GLU A 8 22.33 -4.94 13.16
CA GLU A 8 22.68 -6.26 12.61
C GLU A 8 23.52 -6.17 11.33
N PHE A 9 23.17 -5.23 10.43
CA PHE A 9 23.77 -5.15 9.08
C PHE A 9 24.67 -3.94 8.87
N GLY A 10 24.78 -3.03 9.83
CA GLY A 10 25.62 -1.83 9.77
C GLY A 10 25.09 -0.74 8.83
N ARG A 11 23.96 -0.96 8.14
CA ARG A 11 23.32 -0.02 7.22
C ARG A 11 21.82 -0.28 7.09
N LEU A 12 21.10 0.72 6.60
CA LEU A 12 19.68 0.61 6.26
C LEU A 12 19.40 1.38 4.96
N ASP A 13 19.09 0.68 3.89
CA ASP A 13 18.94 1.26 2.53
C ASP A 13 17.52 1.26 2.04
N ILE A 14 16.73 0.28 2.51
CA ILE A 14 15.40 0.03 1.96
C ILE A 14 14.41 -0.16 3.13
N VAL A 15 13.27 0.51 2.99
CA VAL A 15 12.13 0.32 3.88
C VAL A 15 10.90 -0.05 3.05
N VAL A 16 10.31 -1.21 3.33
CA VAL A 16 9.01 -1.60 2.78
C VAL A 16 7.97 -1.51 3.88
N ASN A 17 7.09 -0.52 3.80
CA ASN A 17 5.97 -0.36 4.71
C ASN A 17 4.76 -1.14 4.17
N ASN A 18 4.61 -2.38 4.62
CA ASN A 18 3.50 -3.27 4.25
C ASN A 18 2.38 -3.31 5.33
N MET A 19 2.44 -2.41 6.31
CA MET A 19 1.39 -2.34 7.33
C MET A 19 0.13 -1.72 6.76
N GLY A 20 -1.02 -2.31 7.08
CA GLY A 20 -2.29 -1.73 6.71
C GLY A 20 -3.38 -2.77 6.52
N GLY A 21 -4.58 -2.27 6.37
CA GLY A 21 -5.80 -3.03 6.21
C GLY A 21 -6.92 -2.48 7.09
N THR A 22 -8.14 -2.71 6.68
CA THR A 22 -9.33 -2.55 7.52
C THR A 22 -10.51 -3.25 6.82
N MET A 23 -11.51 -3.62 7.60
CA MET A 23 -12.68 -4.30 7.05
C MET A 23 -13.62 -3.30 6.37
N PRO A 24 -14.13 -3.62 5.18
CA PRO A 24 -15.21 -2.86 4.55
C PRO A 24 -16.47 -2.86 5.42
N ARG A 25 -17.19 -1.74 5.42
CA ARG A 25 -18.48 -1.61 6.09
C ARG A 25 -19.29 -0.42 5.54
N PRO A 26 -20.62 -0.42 5.70
CA PRO A 26 -21.47 0.70 5.30
C PRO A 26 -21.02 2.02 5.90
N LEU A 27 -21.31 3.13 5.22
CA LEU A 27 -20.97 4.48 5.69
C LEU A 27 -21.50 4.74 7.11
N LEU A 28 -22.78 4.44 7.35
CA LEU A 28 -23.44 4.72 8.64
C LEU A 28 -22.91 3.84 9.78
N ASP A 29 -22.31 2.68 9.47
CA ASP A 29 -21.68 1.80 10.44
C ASP A 29 -20.18 2.14 10.65
N THR A 30 -19.66 3.08 9.88
CA THR A 30 -18.28 3.56 9.98
C THR A 30 -18.22 4.69 11.00
N SER A 31 -18.02 4.36 12.28
CA SER A 31 -17.91 5.35 13.33
C SER A 31 -16.65 6.21 13.21
N PRO A 32 -16.62 7.45 13.75
CA PRO A 32 -15.39 8.25 13.83
C PRO A 32 -14.21 7.48 14.44
N ARG A 33 -14.44 6.78 15.54
CA ARG A 33 -13.43 5.95 16.19
C ARG A 33 -12.86 4.87 15.28
N PHE A 34 -13.69 4.19 14.49
CA PHE A 34 -13.22 3.19 13.52
C PHE A 34 -12.31 3.83 12.47
N LEU A 35 -12.67 5.01 11.97
CA LEU A 35 -11.86 5.74 11.00
C LEU A 35 -10.51 6.18 11.59
N GLU A 36 -10.50 6.65 12.84
CA GLU A 36 -9.27 7.01 13.57
C GLU A 36 -8.36 5.80 13.78
N GLU A 37 -8.90 4.66 14.17
CA GLU A 37 -8.14 3.40 14.33
C GLU A 37 -7.59 2.92 12.99
N ALA A 38 -8.36 3.00 11.91
CA ALA A 38 -7.92 2.68 10.56
C ALA A 38 -6.78 3.62 10.12
N PHE A 39 -6.88 4.93 10.38
CA PHE A 39 -5.84 5.90 10.08
C PHE A 39 -4.56 5.60 10.88
N ARG A 40 -4.71 5.32 12.17
CA ARG A 40 -3.58 4.96 13.03
C ARG A 40 -2.82 3.75 12.51
N PHE A 41 -3.52 2.71 12.07
CA PHE A 41 -2.89 1.48 11.60
C PHE A 41 -2.28 1.63 10.18
N ASN A 42 -2.96 2.31 9.26
CA ASN A 42 -2.52 2.40 7.86
C ASN A 42 -1.53 3.55 7.60
N VAL A 43 -1.64 4.67 8.33
CA VAL A 43 -0.85 5.88 8.08
C VAL A 43 0.12 6.16 9.21
N SER A 44 -0.37 6.31 10.46
CA SER A 44 0.48 6.74 11.57
C SER A 44 1.55 5.70 11.92
N ALA A 45 1.24 4.40 11.84
CA ALA A 45 2.21 3.35 12.08
C ALA A 45 3.33 3.34 11.01
N GLY A 46 2.97 3.54 9.73
CA GLY A 46 3.94 3.71 8.64
C GLY A 46 4.82 4.94 8.84
N HIS A 47 4.23 6.07 9.25
CA HIS A 47 4.98 7.27 9.60
C HIS A 47 5.98 7.03 10.73
N ALA A 48 5.57 6.31 11.79
CA ALA A 48 6.45 5.98 12.90
C ALA A 48 7.65 5.13 12.46
N LEU A 49 7.42 4.14 11.57
CA LEU A 49 8.48 3.34 10.97
C LEU A 49 9.45 4.20 10.17
N ILE A 50 8.94 5.04 9.27
CA ILE A 50 9.74 5.93 8.40
C ILE A 50 10.55 6.91 9.26
N ARG A 51 9.92 7.54 10.25
CA ARG A 51 10.58 8.46 11.17
C ARG A 51 11.74 7.80 11.94
N ALA A 52 11.60 6.52 12.31
CA ALA A 52 12.67 5.77 12.95
C ALA A 52 13.77 5.31 11.98
N ALA A 53 13.42 5.06 10.72
CA ALA A 53 14.35 4.54 9.71
C ALA A 53 15.21 5.64 9.08
N VAL A 54 14.63 6.80 8.76
CA VAL A 54 15.30 7.88 8.03
C VAL A 54 16.64 8.30 8.63
N PRO A 55 16.80 8.52 9.96
CA PRO A 55 18.10 8.84 10.52
C PRO A 55 19.15 7.77 10.22
N ARG A 56 18.77 6.48 10.29
CA ARG A 56 19.66 5.34 10.01
C ARG A 56 20.00 5.19 8.53
N MET A 57 19.06 5.54 7.64
CA MET A 57 19.29 5.58 6.19
C MET A 57 20.27 6.70 5.78
N LEU A 58 20.41 7.73 6.60
CA LEU A 58 21.28 8.87 6.35
C LEU A 58 22.66 8.73 7.02
N GLU A 59 22.93 7.62 7.70
CA GLU A 59 24.24 7.32 8.29
C GLU A 59 25.15 6.59 7.30
N GLY A 60 26.49 6.74 7.50
CA GLY A 60 27.51 6.04 6.72
C GLY A 60 28.01 6.81 5.49
N ASP A 61 28.80 6.12 4.67
CA ASP A 61 29.54 6.71 3.54
C ASP A 61 28.69 6.92 2.29
N ASP A 62 27.57 6.20 2.16
CA ASP A 62 26.63 6.32 1.04
C ASP A 62 25.19 6.51 1.59
N PRO A 63 24.89 7.72 2.11
CA PRO A 63 23.63 8.00 2.78
C PRO A 63 22.47 8.16 1.78
N GLY A 64 21.37 7.49 2.04
CA GLY A 64 20.17 7.56 1.23
C GLY A 64 19.42 6.23 1.13
N GLY A 65 18.63 6.09 0.08
CA GLY A 65 17.92 4.84 -0.16
C GLY A 65 16.50 4.99 -0.73
N ALA A 66 15.67 3.99 -0.48
CA ALA A 66 14.31 3.95 -1.01
C ALA A 66 13.30 3.46 0.03
N ILE A 67 12.16 4.12 0.06
CA ILE A 67 10.99 3.75 0.88
C ILE A 67 9.84 3.42 -0.07
N VAL A 68 9.20 2.27 0.13
CA VAL A 68 8.01 1.86 -0.62
C VAL A 68 6.89 1.52 0.35
N SER A 69 5.74 2.18 0.21
CA SER A 69 4.54 1.86 0.98
C SER A 69 3.55 1.05 0.15
N ILE A 70 2.88 0.09 0.77
CA ILE A 70 1.83 -0.70 0.12
C ILE A 70 0.48 -0.02 0.34
N SER A 71 0.01 0.66 -0.71
CA SER A 71 -1.33 1.24 -0.79
C SER A 71 -2.31 0.25 -1.42
N SER A 72 -3.36 0.74 -1.98
CA SER A 72 -4.41 -0.05 -2.65
C SER A 72 -5.02 0.78 -3.77
N VAL A 73 -5.51 0.12 -4.81
CA VAL A 73 -6.38 0.73 -5.81
C VAL A 73 -7.54 1.49 -5.18
N MET A 74 -8.03 1.04 -4.02
CA MET A 74 -9.07 1.73 -3.26
C MET A 74 -8.66 3.11 -2.71
N GLY A 75 -7.39 3.49 -2.80
CA GLY A 75 -6.93 4.85 -2.48
C GLY A 75 -7.36 5.91 -3.51
N HIS A 76 -7.73 5.49 -4.73
CA HIS A 76 -8.10 6.38 -5.84
C HIS A 76 -9.33 5.94 -6.66
N VAL A 77 -9.81 4.70 -6.50
CA VAL A 77 -11.12 4.29 -7.04
C VAL A 77 -12.19 4.27 -5.96
N ALA A 78 -13.44 4.50 -6.34
CA ALA A 78 -14.58 4.52 -5.43
C ALA A 78 -15.34 3.20 -5.45
N GLY A 79 -15.72 2.70 -4.27
CA GLY A 79 -16.56 1.51 -4.12
C GLY A 79 -17.40 1.60 -2.85
N ARG A 80 -18.55 0.92 -2.86
CA ARG A 80 -19.46 0.88 -1.70
C ARG A 80 -18.80 0.08 -0.55
N GLY A 81 -18.93 0.59 0.68
CA GLY A 81 -18.34 -0.04 1.87
C GLY A 81 -16.87 0.30 2.12
N TYR A 82 -16.24 1.08 1.26
CA TYR A 82 -14.80 1.37 1.36
C TYR A 82 -14.46 2.73 1.99
N VAL A 83 -15.43 3.45 2.59
CA VAL A 83 -15.17 4.78 3.17
C VAL A 83 -13.99 4.76 4.16
N GLY A 84 -13.94 3.80 5.08
CA GLY A 84 -12.81 3.70 6.00
C GLY A 84 -11.50 3.34 5.31
N TYR A 85 -11.51 2.30 4.50
CA TYR A 85 -10.31 1.78 3.84
C TYR A 85 -9.78 2.70 2.73
N GLY A 86 -10.64 3.12 1.82
CA GLY A 86 -10.25 4.00 0.72
C GLY A 86 -9.70 5.33 1.20
N THR A 87 -10.35 5.93 2.23
CA THR A 87 -9.87 7.18 2.82
C THR A 87 -8.45 7.05 3.37
N VAL A 88 -8.13 6.00 4.13
CA VAL A 88 -6.80 5.87 4.72
C VAL A 88 -5.74 5.47 3.69
N LYS A 89 -6.11 4.74 2.62
CA LYS A 89 -5.20 4.43 1.51
C LYS A 89 -4.93 5.67 0.64
N GLY A 90 -5.94 6.50 0.37
CA GLY A 90 -5.75 7.80 -0.27
C GLY A 90 -4.88 8.75 0.56
N ALA A 91 -5.05 8.74 1.90
CA ALA A 91 -4.19 9.50 2.80
C ALA A 91 -2.73 8.99 2.74
N LEU A 92 -2.49 7.67 2.68
CA LEU A 92 -1.16 7.09 2.53
C LEU A 92 -0.50 7.46 1.19
N GLU A 93 -1.28 7.54 0.11
CA GLU A 93 -0.80 8.01 -1.19
C GLU A 93 -0.38 9.47 -1.15
N GLN A 94 -1.19 10.34 -0.56
CA GLN A 94 -0.82 11.75 -0.40
C GLN A 94 0.36 11.92 0.55
N TYR A 95 0.43 11.15 1.63
CA TYR A 95 1.60 11.09 2.51
C TYR A 95 2.88 10.74 1.72
N THR A 96 2.82 9.76 0.83
CA THR A 96 3.94 9.35 -0.03
C THR A 96 4.44 10.52 -0.88
N ARG A 97 3.53 11.29 -1.51
CA ARG A 97 3.89 12.46 -2.33
C ARG A 97 4.57 13.55 -1.51
N LEU A 98 4.07 13.83 -0.30
CA LEU A 98 4.64 14.84 0.59
C LEU A 98 6.00 14.39 1.15
N ALA A 99 6.09 13.19 1.71
CA ALA A 99 7.32 12.64 2.25
C ALA A 99 8.46 12.56 1.20
N SER A 100 8.12 12.29 -0.07
CA SER A 100 9.09 12.29 -1.14
C SER A 100 9.75 13.65 -1.37
N ARG A 101 9.03 14.75 -1.10
CA ARG A 101 9.56 16.12 -1.22
C ARG A 101 10.48 16.46 -0.05
N ASP A 102 10.11 16.02 1.14
CA ASP A 102 10.89 16.30 2.36
C ASP A 102 12.20 15.50 2.40
N LEU A 103 12.22 14.30 1.83
CA LEU A 103 13.34 13.37 1.91
C LEU A 103 14.28 13.40 0.67
N ALA A 104 13.84 14.05 -0.42
CA ALA A 104 14.69 14.26 -1.59
C ALA A 104 15.86 15.23 -1.26
N PRO A 105 17.02 15.10 -1.91
CA PRO A 105 17.35 14.12 -2.96
C PRO A 105 17.89 12.78 -2.43
N ARG A 106 18.03 12.60 -1.12
CA ARG A 106 18.72 11.45 -0.52
C ARG A 106 17.90 10.18 -0.51
N ILE A 107 16.60 10.28 -0.21
CA ILE A 107 15.72 9.12 -0.08
C ILE A 107 14.55 9.28 -1.04
N ARG A 108 14.34 8.27 -1.87
CA ARG A 108 13.16 8.18 -2.73
C ARG A 108 12.00 7.55 -1.97
N VAL A 109 10.80 8.10 -2.11
CA VAL A 109 9.60 7.57 -1.45
C VAL A 109 8.52 7.35 -2.49
N ASN A 110 8.06 6.12 -2.62
CA ASN A 110 7.01 5.73 -3.55
C ASN A 110 5.98 4.82 -2.86
N ALA A 111 4.87 4.58 -3.53
CA ALA A 111 3.89 3.59 -3.09
C ALA A 111 3.45 2.70 -4.26
N ILE A 112 2.90 1.55 -3.92
CA ILE A 112 2.24 0.66 -4.87
C ILE A 112 0.74 0.66 -4.56
N GLY A 113 -0.08 1.02 -5.54
CA GLY A 113 -1.53 0.84 -5.53
C GLY A 113 -1.87 -0.59 -5.92
N VAL A 114 -2.08 -1.44 -4.91
CA VAL A 114 -2.28 -2.87 -5.13
C VAL A 114 -3.75 -3.16 -5.45
N GLY A 115 -3.97 -3.93 -6.51
CA GLY A 115 -5.26 -4.51 -6.84
C GLY A 115 -5.58 -5.76 -6.02
N SER A 116 -6.57 -6.52 -6.48
CA SER A 116 -6.95 -7.78 -5.84
C SER A 116 -5.87 -8.83 -6.05
N THR A 117 -5.14 -9.13 -4.97
CA THR A 117 -3.99 -10.05 -4.96
C THR A 117 -4.31 -11.25 -4.08
N ALA A 118 -4.00 -12.45 -4.55
CA ALA A 118 -4.22 -13.72 -3.84
C ALA A 118 -3.35 -13.79 -2.57
N THR A 119 -3.91 -13.36 -1.46
CA THR A 119 -3.31 -13.37 -0.12
C THR A 119 -4.36 -13.81 0.89
N SER A 120 -3.96 -14.04 2.14
CA SER A 120 -4.90 -14.35 3.23
C SER A 120 -6.02 -13.31 3.41
N ALA A 121 -5.83 -12.08 2.97
CA ALA A 121 -6.89 -11.06 2.97
C ALA A 121 -8.06 -11.41 2.03
N LEU A 122 -7.84 -12.28 1.05
CA LEU A 122 -8.86 -12.78 0.12
C LEU A 122 -9.23 -14.26 0.33
N ASP A 123 -8.93 -14.86 1.49
CA ASP A 123 -9.20 -16.28 1.76
C ASP A 123 -10.68 -16.64 1.52
N ILE A 124 -11.63 -15.75 1.87
CA ILE A 124 -13.06 -15.95 1.62
C ILE A 124 -13.34 -16.04 0.11
N VAL A 125 -12.71 -15.16 -0.69
CA VAL A 125 -12.84 -15.20 -2.15
C VAL A 125 -12.18 -16.44 -2.72
N MET A 126 -10.98 -16.77 -2.25
CA MET A 126 -10.24 -17.94 -2.71
C MET A 126 -10.91 -19.27 -2.36
N SER A 127 -11.78 -19.29 -1.34
CA SER A 127 -12.58 -20.47 -0.95
C SER A 127 -13.85 -20.65 -1.77
N SER A 128 -14.22 -19.68 -2.63
CA SER A 128 -15.40 -19.73 -3.49
C SER A 128 -15.00 -19.56 -4.96
N ASP A 129 -15.16 -20.61 -5.74
CA ASP A 129 -14.87 -20.58 -7.19
C ASP A 129 -15.70 -19.52 -7.92
N GLU A 130 -16.97 -19.33 -7.48
CA GLU A 130 -17.86 -18.32 -8.06
C GLU A 130 -17.35 -16.89 -7.82
N LEU A 131 -17.01 -16.54 -6.57
CA LEU A 131 -16.49 -15.22 -6.23
C LEU A 131 -15.13 -14.98 -6.92
N ARG A 132 -14.26 -15.96 -6.94
CA ARG A 132 -12.98 -15.88 -7.61
C ARG A 132 -13.16 -15.60 -9.11
N THR A 133 -13.98 -16.40 -9.79
CA THR A 133 -14.25 -16.24 -11.22
C THR A 133 -14.86 -14.88 -11.52
N ALA A 134 -15.82 -14.41 -10.71
CA ALA A 134 -16.42 -13.10 -10.88
C ALA A 134 -15.37 -11.97 -10.76
N MET A 135 -14.46 -12.06 -9.80
CA MET A 135 -13.38 -11.07 -9.64
C MET A 135 -12.37 -11.13 -10.78
N GLU A 136 -11.99 -12.32 -11.24
CA GLU A 136 -11.12 -12.51 -12.39
C GLU A 136 -11.73 -11.94 -13.66
N ASP A 137 -13.02 -12.19 -13.89
CA ASP A 137 -13.78 -11.66 -15.03
C ASP A 137 -13.94 -10.14 -15.00
N ALA A 138 -14.04 -9.55 -13.81
CA ALA A 138 -14.09 -8.10 -13.64
C ALA A 138 -12.70 -7.42 -13.69
N THR A 139 -11.62 -8.20 -13.72
CA THR A 139 -10.26 -7.68 -13.85
C THR A 139 -9.85 -7.70 -15.33
N PRO A 140 -9.36 -6.57 -15.92
CA PRO A 140 -8.94 -6.54 -17.32
C PRO A 140 -7.95 -7.63 -17.72
N LEU A 141 -6.96 -7.96 -16.86
CA LEU A 141 -6.01 -9.05 -17.11
C LEU A 141 -6.58 -10.46 -16.83
N ARG A 142 -7.89 -10.58 -16.50
CA ARG A 142 -8.60 -11.86 -16.33
C ARG A 142 -7.95 -12.81 -15.31
N ARG A 143 -7.29 -12.27 -14.32
CA ARG A 143 -6.73 -13.00 -13.19
C ARG A 143 -6.63 -12.12 -11.96
N LEU A 144 -6.56 -12.72 -10.79
CA LEU A 144 -6.07 -12.05 -9.58
C LEU A 144 -4.55 -11.85 -9.67
N GLY A 145 -4.04 -10.83 -8.99
CA GLY A 145 -2.62 -10.62 -8.83
C GLY A 145 -1.98 -11.74 -7.98
N HIS A 146 -0.70 -11.99 -8.21
CA HIS A 146 0.13 -12.82 -7.35
C HIS A 146 1.04 -11.93 -6.49
N VAL A 147 1.48 -12.41 -5.34
CA VAL A 147 2.40 -11.67 -4.47
C VAL A 147 3.69 -11.28 -5.18
N ASP A 148 4.15 -12.09 -6.15
CA ASP A 148 5.33 -11.81 -6.96
C ASP A 148 5.13 -10.66 -7.95
N ASP A 149 3.89 -10.37 -8.38
CA ASP A 149 3.61 -9.18 -9.19
C ASP A 149 3.95 -7.92 -8.38
N ILE A 150 3.58 -7.91 -7.10
CA ILE A 150 3.84 -6.80 -6.19
C ILE A 150 5.32 -6.73 -5.82
N ALA A 151 5.94 -7.87 -5.49
CA ALA A 151 7.34 -7.95 -5.15
C ALA A 151 8.25 -7.45 -6.29
N SER A 152 7.91 -7.77 -7.54
CA SER A 152 8.62 -7.29 -8.74
C SER A 152 8.57 -5.77 -8.88
N ALA A 153 7.41 -5.15 -8.61
CA ALA A 153 7.26 -3.70 -8.62
C ALA A 153 8.06 -3.04 -7.48
N ILE A 154 8.08 -3.66 -6.28
CA ILE A 154 8.94 -3.21 -5.17
C ILE A 154 10.40 -3.24 -5.60
N LEU A 155 10.88 -4.38 -6.16
CA LEU A 155 12.26 -4.54 -6.62
C LEU A 155 12.65 -3.47 -7.64
N TYR A 156 11.76 -3.17 -8.59
CA TYR A 156 11.98 -2.05 -9.53
C TYR A 156 12.19 -0.73 -8.79
N LEU A 157 11.28 -0.38 -7.87
CA LEU A 157 11.30 0.91 -7.17
C LEU A 157 12.51 1.07 -6.24
N VAL A 158 13.00 -0.01 -5.62
CA VAL A 158 14.13 0.07 -4.67
C VAL A 158 15.49 -0.11 -5.33
N SER A 159 15.53 -0.63 -6.57
CA SER A 159 16.77 -0.85 -7.32
C SER A 159 17.23 0.38 -8.11
N PRO A 160 18.43 0.34 -8.71
CA PRO A 160 18.90 1.39 -9.63
C PRO A 160 17.99 1.63 -10.83
N ALA A 161 17.19 0.64 -11.26
CA ALA A 161 16.21 0.80 -12.35
C ALA A 161 15.14 1.85 -12.01
N GLY A 162 14.79 2.02 -10.73
CA GLY A 162 13.87 3.03 -10.24
C GLY A 162 14.53 4.33 -9.76
N ALA A 163 15.81 4.57 -10.07
CA ALA A 163 16.60 5.70 -9.52
C ALA A 163 15.97 7.08 -9.81
N TYR A 164 15.20 7.23 -10.89
CA TYR A 164 14.57 8.50 -11.25
C TYR A 164 13.06 8.55 -10.90
N VAL A 165 12.60 7.67 -9.98
CA VAL A 165 11.20 7.56 -9.56
C VAL A 165 11.08 7.91 -8.08
N THR A 166 10.38 9.01 -7.77
CA THR A 166 10.02 9.40 -6.41
C THR A 166 8.68 10.13 -6.38
N GLY A 167 7.93 10.03 -5.30
CA GLY A 167 6.62 10.63 -5.10
C GLY A 167 5.52 10.00 -5.96
N LYS A 168 5.72 8.77 -6.47
CA LYS A 168 4.78 8.10 -7.36
C LYS A 168 4.02 6.99 -6.64
N ILE A 169 2.79 6.80 -7.09
CA ILE A 169 1.98 5.62 -6.81
C ILE A 169 1.96 4.80 -8.09
N ILE A 170 2.54 3.62 -8.06
CA ILE A 170 2.55 2.68 -9.18
C ILE A 170 1.41 1.68 -8.98
N GLU A 171 0.46 1.69 -9.90
CA GLU A 171 -0.67 0.76 -9.86
C GLU A 171 -0.21 -0.62 -10.36
N VAL A 172 -0.44 -1.64 -9.53
CA VAL A 172 -0.21 -3.05 -9.87
C VAL A 172 -1.50 -3.80 -9.53
N ASP A 173 -2.45 -3.72 -10.41
CA ASP A 173 -3.85 -4.01 -10.15
C ASP A 173 -4.57 -4.80 -11.27
N GLY A 174 -3.85 -5.16 -12.32
CA GLY A 174 -4.44 -5.86 -13.47
C GLY A 174 -5.30 -4.97 -14.38
N GLY A 175 -5.17 -3.64 -14.25
CA GLY A 175 -5.88 -2.64 -15.08
C GLY A 175 -7.23 -2.22 -14.51
N LEU A 176 -7.46 -2.36 -13.21
CA LEU A 176 -8.73 -1.99 -12.56
C LEU A 176 -9.01 -0.48 -12.69
N GLN A 177 -10.23 -0.14 -13.10
CA GLN A 177 -10.76 1.23 -13.12
C GLN A 177 -11.91 1.41 -12.11
N SER A 178 -12.38 0.31 -11.56
CA SER A 178 -13.40 0.21 -10.53
C SER A 178 -13.13 -1.03 -9.67
N PRO A 179 -13.71 -1.15 -8.46
CA PRO A 179 -13.58 -2.36 -7.68
C PRO A 179 -14.08 -3.58 -8.45
N ASN A 180 -13.33 -4.67 -8.42
CA ASN A 180 -13.73 -5.96 -9.02
C ASN A 180 -14.47 -6.87 -8.01
N LEU A 181 -14.71 -6.36 -6.80
CA LEU A 181 -15.59 -6.95 -5.80
C LEU A 181 -16.48 -5.84 -5.23
N GLU A 182 -17.76 -5.90 -5.50
CA GLU A 182 -18.75 -5.01 -4.89
C GLU A 182 -19.44 -5.72 -3.72
N PHE A 183 -19.58 -5.01 -2.62
CA PHE A 183 -20.34 -5.51 -1.49
C PHE A 183 -21.84 -5.26 -1.72
N PRO A 184 -22.69 -6.27 -1.53
CA PRO A 184 -24.16 -6.15 -1.69
C PRO A 184 -24.76 -5.37 -0.52
N LEU A 185 -24.41 -4.08 -0.42
CA LEU A 185 -24.97 -3.20 0.59
C LEU A 185 -26.34 -2.70 0.13
N PRO A 186 -27.37 -2.67 1.01
CA PRO A 186 -28.67 -2.12 0.68
C PRO A 186 -28.58 -0.63 0.33
N ASP A 187 -29.52 -0.15 -0.46
CA ASP A 187 -29.72 1.29 -0.65
C ASP A 187 -30.30 1.91 0.64
N LEU A 188 -29.99 3.18 0.87
CA LEU A 188 -30.48 3.94 2.03
C LEU A 188 -31.92 4.37 1.84
#